data_6f508bd5f509d8cdb8162a54c96bffc4
#
_entry.id   6f508bd5f509d8cdb8162a54c96bffc4
#
_cell.length_a   1.000
_cell.length_b   1.000
_cell.length_c   1.000
_cell.angle_alpha   90.00
_cell.angle_beta   90.00
_cell.angle_gamma   90.00
#
_symmetry.space_group_name_H-M   'P 1'
#
loop_
_entity.id
_entity.type
_entity.pdbx_description
1 polymer ?
#
loop_
_entity_poly.entity_id
_entity_poly.type
_entity_poly.pdbx_seq_one_letter_code
_entity_poly.pdbx_strand_id
1 'polypeptide(L)'
;MKGLILSCLVTAILLSGCSSATSTSTITSKTTKSIKENTNTQFLMGGKIATNEEADITSKVSAKVSEILVDLGSTVKEGDIIIKLDTTDLQGQVDQAQAALNTAKANLTNAQNSTRPEQLAQAQASLDSASQSYETTKKNYDRIQALLNEEAATQQQLDTANQQLSAAEAQYKTAQEQLNMLNNGPTKSSIDVYQAQITQAQAALKTAQTSLNNAIITAPISGIVNARNINVGDVASTDKVLVSLINTSNLYVNAYAPADITNKISEGQSVIVKVSEIPDKEFHGKIAVINSTLNSQSRDILVKVTLTDKDTNLKPGMFAEIGLDK
;
A
#
# COMPACT_ATOMS: atom_id res chain seq x y z
N MET A 1 -36.20 -31.93 -40.86
CA MET A 1 -36.19 -32.20 -42.31
C MET A 1 -34.75 -32.43 -42.69
N LYS A 2 -34.41 -33.69 -42.98
CA LYS A 2 -33.80 -34.21 -44.20
C LYS A 2 -32.43 -33.62 -44.50
N GLY A 3 -31.32 -34.32 -44.63
CA GLY A 3 -30.96 -35.73 -44.89
C GLY A 3 -29.46 -35.72 -45.14
N LEU A 4 -28.70 -36.64 -44.62
CA LEU A 4 -28.34 -37.94 -45.18
C LEU A 4 -27.49 -37.89 -46.46
N ILE A 5 -26.34 -38.55 -46.43
CA ILE A 5 -25.66 -39.46 -47.37
C ILE A 5 -24.12 -39.22 -47.22
N LEU A 6 -23.31 -40.04 -46.54
CA LEU A 6 -22.83 -41.40 -46.86
C LEU A 6 -22.13 -41.49 -48.23
N SER A 7 -20.78 -41.63 -48.25
CA SER A 7 -20.09 -42.48 -49.20
C SER A 7 -18.70 -42.92 -48.70
N CYS A 8 -18.60 -44.21 -48.46
CA CYS A 8 -17.35 -45.00 -48.40
C CYS A 8 -16.69 -45.05 -49.77
N LEU A 9 -15.37 -45.04 -49.82
CA LEU A 9 -14.62 -45.80 -50.82
C LEU A 9 -13.31 -46.33 -50.25
N VAL A 10 -13.28 -47.64 -50.15
CA VAL A 10 -12.13 -48.52 -49.89
C VAL A 10 -11.41 -48.73 -51.22
N THR A 11 -10.11 -48.62 -51.25
CA THR A 11 -9.26 -49.34 -52.24
C THR A 11 -7.94 -49.73 -51.62
N ALA A 12 -7.77 -51.00 -51.41
CA ALA A 12 -6.52 -51.72 -51.20
C ALA A 12 -5.87 -52.02 -52.56
N ILE A 13 -4.60 -52.38 -52.55
CA ILE A 13 -3.78 -53.14 -53.56
C ILE A 13 -2.42 -52.44 -53.69
N LEU A 14 -1.21 -53.01 -53.66
CA LEU A 14 -0.64 -54.35 -53.64
C LEU A 14 0.84 -54.25 -53.21
N LEU A 15 1.34 -55.35 -52.70
CA LEU A 15 2.75 -55.65 -52.49
C LEU A 15 3.52 -55.72 -53.83
N SER A 16 4.75 -55.22 -53.81
CA SER A 16 5.85 -55.87 -54.57
C SER A 16 7.17 -55.59 -53.87
N GLY A 17 7.79 -56.65 -53.43
CA GLY A 17 9.16 -56.68 -52.95
C GLY A 17 10.17 -56.81 -54.08
N CYS A 18 11.44 -56.48 -53.79
CA CYS A 18 12.71 -57.07 -54.27
C CYS A 18 13.84 -56.21 -53.68
N SER A 19 14.61 -56.74 -52.76
CA SER A 19 15.86 -57.49 -52.93
C SER A 19 17.09 -56.63 -53.09
N SER A 20 17.89 -56.66 -52.01
CA SER A 20 19.37 -56.70 -51.93
C SER A 20 20.23 -55.73 -52.70
N ALA A 21 20.98 -54.91 -51.93
CA ALA A 21 22.46 -54.76 -52.14
C ALA A 21 23.09 -54.26 -50.83
N THR A 22 23.86 -55.13 -50.22
CA THR A 22 24.81 -54.86 -49.13
C THR A 22 25.93 -54.00 -49.69
N SER A 23 26.04 -52.76 -49.17
CA SER A 23 27.23 -51.93 -49.32
C SER A 23 27.81 -51.66 -47.94
N THR A 24 28.81 -52.43 -47.57
CA THR A 24 29.65 -52.20 -46.40
C THR A 24 30.45 -50.91 -46.59
N SER A 25 30.00 -49.83 -45.98
CA SER A 25 30.78 -48.60 -45.84
C SER A 25 31.55 -48.67 -44.58
N THR A 26 32.83 -48.91 -44.64
CA THR A 26 33.82 -48.80 -43.56
C THR A 26 33.83 -47.37 -43.05
N ILE A 27 33.18 -47.08 -41.95
CA ILE A 27 33.31 -45.81 -41.26
C ILE A 27 34.63 -45.83 -40.49
N THR A 28 35.64 -45.15 -41.04
CA THR A 28 36.88 -44.82 -40.35
C THR A 28 36.55 -43.96 -39.13
N SER A 29 36.63 -44.55 -37.94
CA SER A 29 36.54 -43.85 -36.66
C SER A 29 37.67 -42.85 -36.59
N LYS A 30 37.35 -41.60 -36.81
CA LYS A 30 38.23 -40.49 -36.48
C LYS A 30 38.31 -40.40 -34.95
N THR A 31 39.41 -40.88 -34.40
CA THR A 31 39.74 -40.76 -32.98
C THR A 31 39.72 -39.28 -32.62
N THR A 32 38.64 -38.86 -32.02
CA THR A 32 38.61 -37.55 -31.39
C THR A 32 39.49 -37.62 -30.16
N LYS A 33 40.62 -36.94 -30.22
CA LYS A 33 41.60 -36.80 -29.16
C LYS A 33 40.88 -36.16 -27.98
N SER A 34 40.50 -37.00 -26.99
CA SER A 34 39.99 -36.57 -25.70
C SER A 34 41.04 -35.65 -25.09
N ILE A 35 40.76 -34.38 -25.03
CA ILE A 35 41.49 -33.44 -24.16
C ILE A 35 41.16 -33.91 -22.74
N LYS A 36 42.10 -34.53 -22.08
CA LYS A 36 42.03 -34.78 -20.64
C LYS A 36 42.10 -33.44 -19.95
N GLU A 37 40.94 -32.89 -19.68
CA GLU A 37 40.79 -31.84 -18.70
C GLU A 37 40.93 -32.50 -17.32
N ASN A 38 42.06 -32.22 -16.70
CA ASN A 38 42.44 -32.78 -15.40
C ASN A 38 41.75 -31.93 -14.31
N THR A 39 40.44 -31.97 -14.23
CA THR A 39 39.68 -31.39 -13.12
C THR A 39 39.18 -32.54 -12.23
N ASN A 40 39.76 -32.58 -11.04
CA ASN A 40 39.43 -33.54 -10.00
C ASN A 40 38.07 -33.27 -9.37
N THR A 41 37.23 -32.45 -10.00
CA THR A 41 35.91 -32.02 -9.56
C THR A 41 34.86 -32.97 -10.12
N GLN A 42 34.15 -33.64 -9.24
CA GLN A 42 33.00 -34.49 -9.60
C GLN A 42 31.73 -33.67 -9.52
N PHE A 43 31.07 -33.39 -10.64
CA PHE A 43 29.79 -32.72 -10.69
C PHE A 43 28.69 -33.71 -10.28
N LEU A 44 27.98 -33.42 -9.19
CA LEU A 44 27.06 -34.33 -8.54
C LEU A 44 25.62 -33.79 -8.48
N MET A 45 25.44 -32.50 -8.67
CA MET A 45 24.15 -31.82 -8.51
C MET A 45 23.88 -30.94 -9.71
N GLY A 46 22.67 -30.99 -10.24
CA GLY A 46 22.17 -30.09 -11.28
C GLY A 46 21.14 -29.11 -10.75
N GLY A 47 21.09 -27.92 -11.30
CA GLY A 47 20.15 -26.90 -10.84
C GLY A 47 19.99 -25.75 -11.82
N LYS A 48 19.29 -24.72 -11.36
CA LYS A 48 19.09 -23.46 -12.10
C LYS A 48 19.51 -22.27 -11.26
N ILE A 49 20.11 -21.30 -11.93
CA ILE A 49 20.38 -20.00 -11.31
C ILE A 49 19.05 -19.29 -11.06
N ALA A 50 18.89 -18.75 -9.87
CA ALA A 50 17.72 -17.99 -9.44
C ALA A 50 18.14 -16.73 -8.66
N THR A 51 17.22 -15.84 -8.44
CA THR A 51 17.38 -14.68 -7.57
C THR A 51 16.32 -14.71 -6.47
N ASN A 52 16.64 -14.16 -5.31
CA ASN A 52 15.65 -13.97 -4.22
C ASN A 52 14.85 -12.67 -4.37
N GLU A 53 15.31 -11.77 -5.21
CA GLU A 53 14.77 -10.43 -5.34
C GLU A 53 14.16 -10.27 -6.73
N GLU A 54 12.90 -10.64 -6.82
CA GLU A 54 12.03 -10.42 -7.97
C GLU A 54 10.80 -9.65 -7.49
N ALA A 55 10.37 -8.65 -8.26
CA ALA A 55 9.21 -7.85 -7.92
C ALA A 55 8.31 -7.64 -9.14
N ASP A 56 7.08 -8.11 -9.02
CA ASP A 56 6.01 -7.81 -9.95
C ASP A 56 5.29 -6.52 -9.53
N ILE A 57 5.37 -5.52 -10.38
CA ILE A 57 4.83 -4.19 -10.13
C ILE A 57 3.44 -4.09 -10.74
N THR A 58 2.45 -3.82 -9.88
CA THR A 58 1.07 -3.52 -10.26
C THR A 58 0.74 -2.07 -9.91
N SER A 59 -0.36 -1.55 -10.46
CA SER A 59 -0.88 -0.25 -10.02
C SER A 59 -1.71 -0.39 -8.74
N LYS A 60 -1.71 0.64 -7.90
CA LYS A 60 -2.63 0.73 -6.75
C LYS A 60 -3.90 1.50 -7.07
N VAL A 61 -3.95 2.16 -8.24
CA VAL A 61 -5.09 2.95 -8.72
C VAL A 61 -5.33 2.61 -10.18
N SER A 62 -6.58 2.72 -10.62
CA SER A 62 -6.92 2.54 -12.03
C SER A 62 -6.90 3.90 -12.72
N ALA A 63 -5.93 4.08 -13.65
CA ALA A 63 -5.81 5.28 -14.46
C ALA A 63 -5.05 4.99 -15.76
N LYS A 64 -5.16 5.87 -16.74
CA LYS A 64 -4.48 5.76 -18.02
C LYS A 64 -2.99 6.02 -17.86
N VAL A 65 -2.13 5.25 -18.55
CA VAL A 65 -0.68 5.48 -18.58
C VAL A 65 -0.39 6.72 -19.41
N SER A 66 0.21 7.70 -18.77
CA SER A 66 0.68 8.94 -19.39
C SER A 66 2.09 8.80 -19.95
N GLU A 67 3.00 8.20 -19.18
CA GLU A 67 4.41 8.08 -19.54
C GLU A 67 5.01 6.79 -18.97
N ILE A 68 5.92 6.17 -19.71
CA ILE A 68 6.75 5.04 -19.26
C ILE A 68 8.21 5.45 -19.42
N LEU A 69 8.96 5.37 -18.32
CA LEU A 69 10.36 5.84 -18.26
C LEU A 69 11.38 4.71 -18.38
N VAL A 70 10.93 3.47 -18.51
CA VAL A 70 11.78 2.28 -18.58
C VAL A 70 11.34 1.37 -19.71
N ASP A 71 12.32 0.64 -20.28
CA ASP A 71 12.10 -0.41 -21.28
C ASP A 71 12.68 -1.74 -20.80
N LEU A 72 12.36 -2.81 -21.54
CA LEU A 72 12.92 -4.13 -21.32
C LEU A 72 14.46 -4.05 -21.29
N GLY A 73 15.09 -4.59 -20.25
CA GLY A 73 16.53 -4.54 -20.04
C GLY A 73 17.07 -3.27 -19.39
N SER A 74 16.23 -2.25 -19.12
CA SER A 74 16.65 -1.05 -18.39
C SER A 74 17.05 -1.39 -16.96
N THR A 75 18.14 -0.78 -16.47
CA THR A 75 18.55 -0.87 -15.07
C THR A 75 17.90 0.24 -14.27
N VAL A 76 17.29 -0.10 -13.14
CA VAL A 76 16.62 0.82 -12.22
C VAL A 76 17.14 0.65 -10.80
N LYS A 77 17.07 1.72 -10.01
CA LYS A 77 17.31 1.71 -8.56
C LYS A 77 16.00 1.74 -7.81
N GLU A 78 16.01 1.23 -6.58
CA GLU A 78 14.87 1.37 -5.68
C GLU A 78 14.47 2.85 -5.54
N GLY A 79 13.17 3.12 -5.70
CA GLY A 79 12.60 4.47 -5.71
C GLY A 79 12.56 5.18 -7.06
N ASP A 80 13.24 4.68 -8.09
CA ASP A 80 13.18 5.27 -9.44
C ASP A 80 11.75 5.21 -9.98
N ILE A 81 11.32 6.27 -10.68
CA ILE A 81 10.00 6.32 -11.30
C ILE A 81 10.01 5.45 -12.56
N ILE A 82 9.09 4.51 -12.64
CA ILE A 82 8.92 3.58 -13.77
C ILE A 82 7.81 4.04 -14.69
N ILE A 83 6.63 4.35 -14.13
CA ILE A 83 5.43 4.71 -14.88
C ILE A 83 4.77 5.89 -14.21
N LYS A 84 4.28 6.83 -15.02
CA LYS A 84 3.37 7.90 -14.59
C LYS A 84 2.00 7.67 -15.20
N LEU A 85 0.99 7.71 -14.35
CA LEU A 85 -0.40 7.65 -14.77
C LEU A 85 -0.96 9.05 -14.97
N ASP A 86 -2.05 9.17 -15.71
CA ASP A 86 -2.83 10.41 -15.81
C ASP A 86 -3.43 10.75 -14.45
N THR A 87 -3.15 11.95 -13.99
CA THR A 87 -3.54 12.42 -12.66
C THR A 87 -4.77 13.34 -12.68
N THR A 88 -5.34 13.64 -13.85
CA THR A 88 -6.40 14.64 -13.99
C THR A 88 -7.60 14.36 -13.10
N ASP A 89 -8.13 13.14 -13.14
CA ASP A 89 -9.28 12.75 -12.32
C ASP A 89 -8.92 12.65 -10.84
N LEU A 90 -7.71 12.17 -10.53
CA LEU A 90 -7.23 12.03 -9.15
C LEU A 90 -6.99 13.41 -8.51
N GLN A 91 -6.48 14.38 -9.27
CA GLN A 91 -6.34 15.76 -8.81
C GLN A 91 -7.72 16.38 -8.55
N GLY A 92 -8.70 16.14 -9.43
CA GLY A 92 -10.08 16.57 -9.19
C GLY A 92 -10.68 16.02 -7.89
N GLN A 93 -10.37 14.76 -7.53
CA GLN A 93 -10.79 14.19 -6.26
C GLN A 93 -10.11 14.85 -5.04
N VAL A 94 -8.82 15.21 -5.16
CA VAL A 94 -8.10 15.97 -4.13
C VAL A 94 -8.74 17.35 -3.95
N ASP A 95 -9.01 18.04 -5.03
CA ASP A 95 -9.62 19.38 -5.00
C ASP A 95 -11.02 19.35 -4.39
N GLN A 96 -11.82 18.34 -4.71
CA GLN A 96 -13.14 18.13 -4.10
C GLN A 96 -13.05 17.86 -2.60
N ALA A 97 -12.14 16.99 -2.17
CA ALA A 97 -11.93 16.70 -0.76
C ALA A 97 -11.40 17.91 0.01
N GLN A 98 -10.52 18.72 -0.61
CA GLN A 98 -10.02 19.97 -0.04
C GLN A 98 -11.17 21.00 0.13
N ALA A 99 -12.07 21.11 -0.83
CA ALA A 99 -13.23 21.98 -0.73
C ALA A 99 -14.17 21.54 0.41
N ALA A 100 -14.38 20.23 0.58
CA ALA A 100 -15.17 19.69 1.69
C ALA A 100 -14.53 20.00 3.06
N LEU A 101 -13.21 19.89 3.17
CA LEU A 101 -12.49 20.27 4.39
C LEU A 101 -12.64 21.77 4.68
N ASN A 102 -12.52 22.61 3.67
CA ASN A 102 -12.70 24.08 3.83
C ASN A 102 -14.14 24.41 4.29
N THR A 103 -15.14 23.72 3.75
CA THR A 103 -16.54 23.87 4.19
C THR A 103 -16.72 23.46 5.65
N ALA A 104 -16.15 22.32 6.06
CA ALA A 104 -16.23 21.88 7.46
C ALA A 104 -15.55 22.87 8.43
N LYS A 105 -14.42 23.46 8.04
CA LYS A 105 -13.74 24.51 8.82
C LYS A 105 -14.57 25.79 8.89
N ALA A 106 -15.19 26.19 7.79
CA ALA A 106 -16.08 27.38 7.77
C ALA A 106 -17.29 27.19 8.68
N ASN A 107 -17.86 25.98 8.70
CA ASN A 107 -18.98 25.65 9.59
C ASN A 107 -18.58 25.75 11.07
N LEU A 108 -17.40 25.26 11.45
CA LEU A 108 -16.88 25.44 12.81
C LEU A 108 -16.72 26.93 13.16
N THR A 109 -16.11 27.70 12.26
CA THR A 109 -15.90 29.15 12.46
C THR A 109 -17.24 29.87 12.61
N ASN A 110 -18.22 29.54 11.78
CA ASN A 110 -19.56 30.11 11.88
C ASN A 110 -20.25 29.73 13.20
N ALA A 111 -20.09 28.48 13.63
CA ALA A 111 -20.63 28.03 14.92
C ALA A 111 -19.98 28.80 16.08
N GLN A 112 -18.66 28.94 16.08
CA GLN A 112 -17.93 29.69 17.11
C GLN A 112 -18.31 31.16 17.18
N ASN A 113 -18.59 31.78 16.03
CA ASN A 113 -18.97 33.18 15.90
C ASN A 113 -20.50 33.36 15.83
N SER A 114 -21.29 32.46 16.39
CA SER A 114 -22.75 32.47 16.29
C SER A 114 -23.38 33.64 17.04
N THR A 115 -22.77 34.15 18.11
CA THR A 115 -23.25 35.28 18.89
C THR A 115 -22.79 36.59 18.25
N ARG A 116 -23.75 37.42 17.85
CA ARG A 116 -23.48 38.75 17.29
C ARG A 116 -23.22 39.78 18.37
N PRO A 117 -22.29 40.73 18.16
CA PRO A 117 -22.00 41.81 19.11
C PRO A 117 -23.26 42.61 19.54
N GLU A 118 -24.21 42.78 18.60
CA GLU A 118 -25.46 43.51 18.87
C GLU A 118 -26.36 42.75 19.84
N GLN A 119 -26.39 41.42 19.78
CA GLN A 119 -27.15 40.58 20.74
C GLN A 119 -26.55 40.66 22.14
N LEU A 120 -25.21 40.67 22.24
CA LEU A 120 -24.50 40.86 23.50
C LEU A 120 -24.83 42.25 24.11
N ALA A 121 -24.75 43.31 23.28
CA ALA A 121 -25.07 44.68 23.70
C ALA A 121 -26.51 44.80 24.19
N GLN A 122 -27.46 44.17 23.51
CA GLN A 122 -28.89 44.16 23.90
C GLN A 122 -29.09 43.40 25.23
N ALA A 123 -28.46 42.24 25.41
CA ALA A 123 -28.54 41.47 26.62
C ALA A 123 -27.91 42.22 27.81
N GLN A 124 -26.78 42.90 27.60
CA GLN A 124 -26.13 43.75 28.60
C GLN A 124 -27.07 44.91 29.04
N ALA A 125 -27.67 45.61 28.08
CA ALA A 125 -28.61 46.69 28.38
C ALA A 125 -29.85 46.19 29.18
N SER A 126 -30.30 44.96 28.85
CA SER A 126 -31.41 44.30 29.61
C SER A 126 -30.99 43.97 31.04
N LEU A 127 -29.77 43.48 31.23
CA LEU A 127 -29.20 43.19 32.57
C LEU A 127 -29.07 44.49 33.40
N ASP A 128 -28.54 45.55 32.79
CA ASP A 128 -28.37 46.84 33.46
C ASP A 128 -29.70 47.41 33.93
N SER A 129 -30.76 47.34 33.10
CA SER A 129 -32.12 47.76 33.45
C SER A 129 -32.72 46.92 34.59
N ALA A 130 -32.56 45.59 34.51
CA ALA A 130 -33.05 44.68 35.55
C ALA A 130 -32.29 44.87 36.89
N SER A 131 -30.99 45.12 36.83
CA SER A 131 -30.14 45.44 37.98
C SER A 131 -30.58 46.71 38.68
N GLN A 132 -30.87 47.79 37.95
CA GLN A 132 -31.37 49.06 38.53
C GLN A 132 -32.74 48.85 39.16
N SER A 133 -33.63 48.08 38.56
CA SER A 133 -34.96 47.75 39.12
C SER A 133 -34.82 46.97 40.43
N TYR A 134 -33.96 45.95 40.46
CA TYR A 134 -33.68 45.14 41.64
C TYR A 134 -33.11 46.00 42.79
N GLU A 135 -32.10 46.83 42.51
CA GLU A 135 -31.52 47.70 43.52
C GLU A 135 -32.56 48.69 44.11
N THR A 136 -33.39 49.27 43.26
CA THR A 136 -34.41 50.22 43.69
C THR A 136 -35.46 49.51 44.58
N THR A 137 -35.89 48.35 44.15
CA THR A 137 -36.91 47.56 44.90
C THR A 137 -36.30 47.05 46.20
N LYS A 138 -35.03 46.66 46.23
CA LYS A 138 -34.35 46.27 47.45
C LYS A 138 -34.23 47.38 48.44
N LYS A 139 -33.85 48.58 48.02
CA LYS A 139 -33.80 49.77 48.87
C LYS A 139 -35.17 50.10 49.43
N ASN A 140 -36.26 49.89 48.69
CA ASN A 140 -37.64 50.07 49.17
C ASN A 140 -38.01 49.05 50.26
N TYR A 141 -37.67 47.74 49.97
CA TYR A 141 -37.89 46.67 50.95
C TYR A 141 -37.13 46.94 52.25
N ASP A 142 -35.85 47.25 52.20
CA ASP A 142 -35.03 47.56 53.39
C ASP A 142 -35.54 48.72 54.16
N ARG A 143 -36.08 49.76 53.50
CA ARG A 143 -36.71 50.89 54.14
C ARG A 143 -38.02 50.50 54.84
N ILE A 144 -38.94 49.76 54.23
CA ILE A 144 -40.19 49.31 54.83
C ILE A 144 -39.89 48.37 55.98
N GLN A 145 -38.88 47.51 55.90
CA GLN A 145 -38.45 46.64 56.99
C GLN A 145 -37.97 47.46 58.22
N ALA A 146 -37.22 48.52 57.99
CA ALA A 146 -36.78 49.43 59.05
C ALA A 146 -38.00 50.17 59.70
N LEU A 147 -38.93 50.67 58.89
CA LEU A 147 -40.12 51.33 59.39
C LEU A 147 -41.04 50.37 60.18
N LEU A 148 -41.13 49.11 59.80
CA LEU A 148 -41.88 48.09 60.52
C LEU A 148 -41.28 47.86 61.94
N ASN A 149 -39.91 47.81 62.00
CA ASN A 149 -39.24 47.67 63.30
C ASN A 149 -39.47 48.81 64.22
N GLU A 150 -39.76 50.02 63.70
CA GLU A 150 -40.13 51.23 64.43
C GLU A 150 -41.69 51.38 64.62
N GLU A 151 -42.44 50.33 64.29
CA GLU A 151 -43.90 50.32 64.33
C GLU A 151 -44.59 51.36 63.39
N ALA A 152 -43.87 51.92 62.44
CA ALA A 152 -44.31 52.95 61.51
C ALA A 152 -44.81 52.42 60.17
N ALA A 153 -44.77 51.08 59.94
CA ALA A 153 -45.33 50.39 58.78
C ALA A 153 -46.14 49.16 59.19
N THR A 154 -46.97 48.62 58.25
CA THR A 154 -47.75 47.41 58.49
C THR A 154 -47.04 46.16 57.87
N GLN A 155 -47.37 44.97 58.43
CA GLN A 155 -46.93 43.70 57.90
C GLN A 155 -47.33 43.54 56.40
N GLN A 156 -48.56 43.93 56.04
CA GLN A 156 -49.07 43.92 54.67
C GLN A 156 -48.17 44.72 53.68
N GLN A 157 -47.70 45.89 54.17
CA GLN A 157 -46.73 46.70 53.34
C GLN A 157 -45.40 46.01 53.13
N LEU A 158 -44.88 45.34 54.18
CA LEU A 158 -43.65 44.54 54.06
C LEU A 158 -43.85 43.35 53.12
N ASP A 159 -44.93 42.60 53.20
CA ASP A 159 -45.24 41.49 52.32
C ASP A 159 -45.34 41.91 50.86
N THR A 160 -45.98 43.07 50.62
CA THR A 160 -46.03 43.64 49.26
C THR A 160 -44.65 44.05 48.74
N ALA A 161 -43.82 44.69 49.55
CA ALA A 161 -42.43 45.03 49.16
C ALA A 161 -41.61 43.81 48.93
N ASN A 162 -41.76 42.72 49.69
CA ASN A 162 -41.08 41.44 49.51
C ASN A 162 -41.50 40.76 48.21
N GLN A 163 -42.81 40.77 47.85
CA GLN A 163 -43.22 40.24 46.53
C GLN A 163 -42.64 41.00 45.37
N GLN A 164 -42.56 42.35 45.45
CA GLN A 164 -41.93 43.18 44.44
C GLN A 164 -40.42 42.92 44.31
N LEU A 165 -39.73 42.74 45.45
CA LEU A 165 -38.33 42.41 45.50
C LEU A 165 -38.04 41.04 44.80
N SER A 166 -38.85 40.02 45.18
CA SER A 166 -38.75 38.68 44.63
C SER A 166 -38.97 38.68 43.11
N ALA A 167 -39.92 39.48 42.60
CA ALA A 167 -40.16 39.63 41.16
C ALA A 167 -39.00 40.32 40.46
N ALA A 168 -38.43 41.38 41.03
CA ALA A 168 -37.27 42.09 40.47
C ALA A 168 -36.01 41.24 40.49
N GLU A 169 -35.79 40.44 41.56
CA GLU A 169 -34.68 39.49 41.66
C GLU A 169 -34.76 38.41 40.56
N ALA A 170 -35.94 37.86 40.32
CA ALA A 170 -36.18 36.88 39.26
C ALA A 170 -35.87 37.46 37.87
N GLN A 171 -36.26 38.73 37.62
CA GLN A 171 -35.97 39.41 36.35
C GLN A 171 -34.44 39.65 36.17
N TYR A 172 -33.77 40.13 37.23
CA TYR A 172 -32.31 40.32 37.24
C TYR A 172 -31.58 39.01 36.94
N LYS A 173 -31.93 37.94 37.65
CA LYS A 173 -31.32 36.62 37.45
C LYS A 173 -31.57 36.10 36.03
N THR A 174 -32.78 36.26 35.50
CA THR A 174 -33.10 35.84 34.12
C THR A 174 -32.24 36.61 33.09
N ALA A 175 -32.10 37.93 33.25
CA ALA A 175 -31.25 38.74 32.34
C ALA A 175 -29.77 38.37 32.46
N GLN A 176 -29.31 38.08 33.68
CA GLN A 176 -27.92 37.63 33.90
C GLN A 176 -27.65 36.28 33.22
N GLU A 177 -28.53 35.30 33.35
CA GLU A 177 -28.38 34.00 32.72
C GLU A 177 -28.47 34.11 31.18
N GLN A 178 -29.30 34.99 30.64
CA GLN A 178 -29.37 35.27 29.22
C GLN A 178 -28.03 35.83 28.67
N LEU A 179 -27.44 36.78 29.38
CA LEU A 179 -26.11 37.31 29.01
C LEU A 179 -25.02 36.23 29.13
N ASN A 180 -25.04 35.44 30.21
CA ASN A 180 -24.10 34.33 30.39
C ASN A 180 -24.20 33.32 29.25
N MET A 181 -25.41 32.96 28.84
CA MET A 181 -25.64 32.02 27.73
C MET A 181 -25.08 32.54 26.43
N LEU A 182 -25.23 33.85 26.13
CA LEU A 182 -24.68 34.47 24.94
C LEU A 182 -23.14 34.57 25.00
N ASN A 183 -22.58 34.89 26.17
CA ASN A 183 -21.13 34.97 26.38
C ASN A 183 -20.42 33.60 26.26
N ASN A 184 -21.06 32.54 26.78
CA ASN A 184 -20.51 31.18 26.71
C ASN A 184 -20.58 30.61 25.31
N GLY A 185 -21.45 31.16 24.42
CA GLY A 185 -21.56 30.70 23.04
C GLY A 185 -22.08 29.25 22.92
N PRO A 186 -21.68 28.54 21.84
CA PRO A 186 -22.11 27.18 21.62
C PRO A 186 -21.49 26.22 22.65
N THR A 187 -22.22 25.18 22.98
CA THR A 187 -21.74 24.17 23.95
C THR A 187 -20.51 23.43 23.43
N LYS A 188 -19.65 22.97 24.34
CA LYS A 188 -18.50 22.14 23.98
C LYS A 188 -18.91 20.95 23.11
N SER A 189 -19.98 20.28 23.42
CA SER A 189 -20.50 19.15 22.64
C SER A 189 -20.84 19.54 21.19
N SER A 190 -21.41 20.74 20.98
CA SER A 190 -21.67 21.23 19.63
C SER A 190 -20.38 21.48 18.85
N ILE A 191 -19.38 22.08 19.48
CA ILE A 191 -18.04 22.30 18.87
C ILE A 191 -17.36 20.97 18.55
N ASP A 192 -17.44 19.98 19.44
CA ASP A 192 -16.88 18.64 19.25
C ASP A 192 -17.44 17.95 17.99
N VAL A 193 -18.75 18.15 17.70
CA VAL A 193 -19.37 17.65 16.46
C VAL A 193 -18.73 18.26 15.20
N TYR A 194 -18.54 19.58 15.16
CA TYR A 194 -17.87 20.23 14.03
C TYR A 194 -16.40 19.80 13.90
N GLN A 195 -15.72 19.62 15.03
CA GLN A 195 -14.35 19.12 15.05
C GLN A 195 -14.27 17.69 14.49
N ALA A 196 -15.23 16.82 14.80
CA ALA A 196 -15.32 15.48 14.22
C ALA A 196 -15.56 15.53 12.71
N GLN A 197 -16.38 16.46 12.21
CA GLN A 197 -16.58 16.66 10.77
C GLN A 197 -15.29 17.11 10.05
N ILE A 198 -14.52 18.00 10.68
CA ILE A 198 -13.20 18.40 10.15
C ILE A 198 -12.28 17.18 10.08
N THR A 199 -12.20 16.38 11.12
CA THR A 199 -11.37 15.16 11.16
C THR A 199 -11.77 14.17 10.05
N GLN A 200 -13.07 13.99 9.82
CA GLN A 200 -13.58 13.15 8.74
C GLN A 200 -13.17 13.70 7.35
N ALA A 201 -13.33 15.00 7.13
CA ALA A 201 -12.95 15.64 5.87
C ALA A 201 -11.42 15.58 5.64
N GLN A 202 -10.60 15.73 6.70
CA GLN A 202 -9.15 15.56 6.63
C GLN A 202 -8.76 14.13 6.24
N ALA A 203 -9.43 13.12 6.78
CA ALA A 203 -9.20 11.73 6.41
C ALA A 203 -9.53 11.47 4.93
N ALA A 204 -10.64 12.02 4.44
CA ALA A 204 -11.02 11.93 3.03
C ALA A 204 -9.99 12.60 2.11
N LEU A 205 -9.50 13.80 2.47
CA LEU A 205 -8.44 14.48 1.75
C LEU A 205 -7.15 13.65 1.70
N LYS A 206 -6.74 13.09 2.84
CA LYS A 206 -5.55 12.21 2.90
C LYS A 206 -5.69 10.99 1.99
N THR A 207 -6.87 10.38 1.94
CA THR A 207 -7.14 9.24 1.04
C THR A 207 -7.00 9.65 -0.42
N ALA A 208 -7.57 10.79 -0.82
CA ALA A 208 -7.46 11.31 -2.18
C ALA A 208 -6.00 11.63 -2.55
N GLN A 209 -5.24 12.26 -1.66
CA GLN A 209 -3.81 12.54 -1.84
C GLN A 209 -2.99 11.26 -1.98
N THR A 210 -3.32 10.21 -1.19
CA THR A 210 -2.65 8.91 -1.31
C THR A 210 -2.93 8.28 -2.69
N SER A 211 -4.16 8.36 -3.17
CA SER A 211 -4.53 7.88 -4.51
C SER A 211 -3.78 8.65 -5.62
N LEU A 212 -3.64 9.96 -5.49
CA LEU A 212 -2.86 10.79 -6.40
C LEU A 212 -1.38 10.40 -6.38
N ASN A 213 -0.79 10.18 -5.20
CA ASN A 213 0.60 9.75 -5.08
C ASN A 213 0.83 8.36 -5.69
N ASN A 214 -0.16 7.47 -5.62
CA ASN A 214 -0.11 6.15 -6.23
C ASN A 214 -0.17 6.18 -7.78
N ALA A 215 -0.43 7.33 -8.38
CA ALA A 215 -0.33 7.51 -9.83
C ALA A 215 1.13 7.56 -10.33
N ILE A 216 2.10 7.75 -9.44
CA ILE A 216 3.52 7.64 -9.73
C ILE A 216 3.98 6.27 -9.25
N ILE A 217 4.28 5.38 -10.18
CA ILE A 217 4.70 4.01 -9.89
C ILE A 217 6.22 3.96 -9.87
N THR A 218 6.80 3.53 -8.76
CA THR A 218 8.24 3.47 -8.53
C THR A 218 8.73 2.04 -8.38
N ALA A 219 10.03 1.83 -8.59
CA ALA A 219 10.71 0.55 -8.39
C ALA A 219 10.76 0.20 -6.90
N PRO A 220 10.22 -0.95 -6.47
CA PRO A 220 10.31 -1.40 -5.08
C PRO A 220 11.67 -2.01 -4.73
N ILE A 221 12.46 -2.40 -5.73
CA ILE A 221 13.80 -2.97 -5.60
C ILE A 221 14.70 -2.42 -6.71
N SER A 222 16.00 -2.43 -6.48
CA SER A 222 16.98 -2.18 -7.55
C SER A 222 17.15 -3.42 -8.40
N GLY A 223 17.23 -3.27 -9.72
CA GLY A 223 17.37 -4.41 -10.63
C GLY A 223 17.24 -4.04 -12.10
N ILE A 224 16.91 -5.04 -12.90
CA ILE A 224 16.73 -4.94 -14.35
C ILE A 224 15.28 -5.25 -14.70
N VAL A 225 14.71 -4.50 -15.62
CA VAL A 225 13.36 -4.75 -16.15
C VAL A 225 13.36 -6.05 -16.97
N ASN A 226 12.72 -7.08 -16.43
CA ASN A 226 12.62 -8.40 -17.05
C ASN A 226 11.42 -8.53 -18.00
N ALA A 227 10.31 -7.85 -17.68
CA ALA A 227 9.13 -7.80 -18.53
C ALA A 227 8.42 -6.45 -18.41
N ARG A 228 7.83 -6.00 -19.52
CA ARG A 228 6.97 -4.82 -19.59
C ARG A 228 5.67 -5.20 -20.33
N ASN A 229 4.56 -5.20 -19.60
CA ASN A 229 3.26 -5.69 -20.08
C ASN A 229 2.23 -4.55 -20.27
N ILE A 230 2.70 -3.33 -20.36
CA ILE A 230 1.85 -2.13 -20.49
C ILE A 230 2.47 -1.14 -21.49
N ASN A 231 1.62 -0.38 -22.17
CA ASN A 231 2.02 0.66 -23.11
C ASN A 231 1.44 2.03 -22.72
N VAL A 232 2.04 3.10 -23.22
CA VAL A 232 1.50 4.44 -23.08
C VAL A 232 0.11 4.49 -23.74
N GLY A 233 -0.86 5.01 -23.01
CA GLY A 233 -2.25 5.06 -23.43
C GLY A 233 -3.13 3.90 -22.93
N ASP A 234 -2.53 2.80 -22.47
CA ASP A 234 -3.28 1.71 -21.82
C ASP A 234 -3.80 2.14 -20.44
N VAL A 235 -4.78 1.39 -19.93
CA VAL A 235 -5.27 1.58 -18.55
C VAL A 235 -4.54 0.61 -17.63
N ALA A 236 -3.83 1.18 -16.65
CA ALA A 236 -3.28 0.41 -15.54
C ALA A 236 -4.40 0.00 -14.58
N SER A 237 -4.35 -1.23 -14.08
CA SER A 237 -5.29 -1.77 -13.10
C SER A 237 -4.57 -2.50 -11.99
N THR A 238 -5.26 -2.72 -10.87
CA THR A 238 -4.69 -3.38 -9.68
C THR A 238 -4.38 -4.85 -9.88
N ASP A 239 -5.03 -5.50 -10.84
CA ASP A 239 -4.98 -6.96 -11.05
C ASP A 239 -3.95 -7.36 -12.11
N LYS A 240 -3.33 -6.39 -12.79
CA LYS A 240 -2.41 -6.65 -13.89
C LYS A 240 -0.97 -6.28 -13.51
N VAL A 241 -0.05 -7.21 -13.72
CA VAL A 241 1.38 -6.93 -13.64
C VAL A 241 1.78 -6.03 -14.80
N LEU A 242 2.30 -4.86 -14.50
CA LEU A 242 2.71 -3.85 -15.47
C LEU A 242 4.16 -4.05 -15.89
N VAL A 243 5.04 -4.26 -14.90
CA VAL A 243 6.48 -4.44 -15.08
C VAL A 243 6.95 -5.46 -14.07
N SER A 244 7.85 -6.37 -14.50
CA SER A 244 8.60 -7.27 -13.61
C SER A 244 10.03 -6.84 -13.51
N LEU A 245 10.55 -6.72 -12.29
CA LEU A 245 11.95 -6.42 -11.98
C LEU A 245 12.66 -7.65 -11.43
N ILE A 246 13.91 -7.85 -11.82
CA ILE A 246 14.78 -8.89 -11.29
C ILE A 246 16.09 -8.27 -10.83
N ASN A 247 16.48 -8.53 -9.59
CA ASN A 247 17.81 -8.17 -9.10
C ASN A 247 18.81 -9.30 -9.40
N THR A 248 19.83 -8.98 -10.18
CA THR A 248 20.90 -9.91 -10.56
C THR A 248 22.14 -9.81 -9.69
N SER A 249 22.13 -8.99 -8.63
CA SER A 249 23.29 -8.78 -7.76
C SER A 249 23.55 -9.95 -6.80
N ASN A 250 22.50 -10.66 -6.42
CA ASN A 250 22.53 -11.75 -5.44
C ASN A 250 21.93 -13.01 -6.04
N LEU A 251 22.72 -13.68 -6.90
CA LEU A 251 22.32 -14.90 -7.55
C LEU A 251 22.66 -16.12 -6.68
N TYR A 252 21.82 -17.14 -6.76
CA TYR A 252 22.05 -18.45 -6.16
C TYR A 252 21.60 -19.54 -7.12
N VAL A 253 22.08 -20.75 -6.89
CA VAL A 253 21.65 -21.92 -7.64
C VAL A 253 20.68 -22.74 -6.77
N ASN A 254 19.51 -23.02 -7.28
CA ASN A 254 18.62 -24.05 -6.75
C ASN A 254 19.03 -25.37 -7.38
N ALA A 255 19.85 -26.15 -6.67
CA ALA A 255 20.33 -27.44 -7.12
C ALA A 255 19.55 -28.57 -6.45
N TYR A 256 19.48 -29.68 -7.15
CA TYR A 256 18.86 -30.89 -6.66
C TYR A 256 19.94 -31.95 -6.43
N ALA A 257 20.10 -32.33 -5.17
CA ALA A 257 21.08 -33.32 -4.73
C ALA A 257 20.38 -34.68 -4.56
N PRO A 258 20.83 -35.74 -5.23
CA PRO A 258 20.40 -37.10 -4.96
C PRO A 258 20.62 -37.48 -3.49
N ALA A 259 19.73 -38.30 -2.93
CA ALA A 259 19.75 -38.62 -1.50
C ALA A 259 21.04 -39.30 -1.03
N ASP A 260 21.75 -40.02 -1.90
CA ASP A 260 23.00 -40.73 -1.61
C ASP A 260 24.22 -39.81 -1.39
N ILE A 261 24.15 -38.58 -1.88
CA ILE A 261 25.21 -37.58 -1.67
C ILE A 261 24.93 -36.61 -0.53
N THR A 262 23.73 -36.64 0.05
CA THR A 262 23.32 -35.71 1.10
C THR A 262 24.23 -35.82 2.35
N ASN A 263 24.71 -36.99 2.67
CA ASN A 263 25.63 -37.22 3.79
C ASN A 263 27.06 -36.71 3.51
N LYS A 264 27.35 -36.31 2.27
CA LYS A 264 28.69 -35.84 1.82
C LYS A 264 28.77 -34.35 1.67
N ILE A 265 27.64 -33.65 1.84
CA ILE A 265 27.54 -32.21 1.73
C ILE A 265 27.18 -31.59 3.06
N SER A 266 27.70 -30.40 3.31
CA SER A 266 27.45 -29.65 4.54
C SER A 266 27.21 -28.19 4.25
N GLU A 267 26.41 -27.53 5.07
CA GLU A 267 26.23 -26.08 4.99
C GLU A 267 27.57 -25.36 5.21
N GLY A 268 27.80 -24.29 4.43
CA GLY A 268 29.05 -23.55 4.42
C GLY A 268 30.15 -24.14 3.54
N GLN A 269 29.98 -25.34 2.98
CA GLN A 269 30.96 -25.99 2.12
C GLN A 269 31.13 -25.22 0.81
N SER A 270 32.38 -25.02 0.39
CA SER A 270 32.74 -24.46 -0.92
C SER A 270 32.47 -25.44 -2.04
N VAL A 271 31.96 -24.93 -3.14
CA VAL A 271 31.62 -25.71 -4.33
C VAL A 271 32.01 -24.95 -5.60
N ILE A 272 32.27 -25.72 -6.65
CA ILE A 272 32.49 -25.18 -7.99
C ILE A 272 31.17 -25.28 -8.77
N VAL A 273 30.79 -24.21 -9.42
CA VAL A 273 29.59 -24.10 -10.22
C VAL A 273 29.96 -23.88 -11.68
N LYS A 274 29.54 -24.81 -12.53
CA LYS A 274 29.72 -24.74 -13.98
C LYS A 274 28.37 -24.40 -14.62
N VAL A 275 28.32 -23.33 -15.40
CA VAL A 275 27.10 -22.86 -16.06
C VAL A 275 27.14 -23.34 -17.51
N SER A 276 26.09 -24.05 -17.92
CA SER A 276 26.06 -24.68 -19.27
C SER A 276 26.14 -23.66 -20.38
N GLU A 277 25.62 -22.47 -20.20
CA GLU A 277 25.63 -21.37 -21.18
C GLU A 277 26.94 -20.59 -21.18
N ILE A 278 27.86 -20.84 -20.20
CA ILE A 278 29.20 -20.20 -20.11
C ILE A 278 30.22 -21.31 -19.82
N PRO A 279 30.50 -22.19 -20.80
CA PRO A 279 31.28 -23.41 -20.57
C PRO A 279 32.78 -23.18 -20.25
N ASP A 280 33.31 -22.03 -20.63
CA ASP A 280 34.74 -21.71 -20.48
C ASP A 280 35.07 -21.10 -19.08
N LYS A 281 34.10 -20.95 -18.20
CA LYS A 281 34.27 -20.32 -16.89
C LYS A 281 33.69 -21.15 -15.78
N GLU A 282 34.46 -21.36 -14.73
CA GLU A 282 34.01 -21.94 -13.47
C GLU A 282 33.76 -20.82 -12.47
N PHE A 283 32.69 -20.95 -11.70
CA PHE A 283 32.29 -20.00 -10.65
C PHE A 283 32.39 -20.68 -9.30
N HIS A 284 32.67 -19.90 -8.27
CA HIS A 284 32.72 -20.38 -6.90
C HIS A 284 31.41 -20.08 -6.19
N GLY A 285 31.00 -21.00 -5.33
CA GLY A 285 29.83 -20.86 -4.50
C GLY A 285 30.00 -21.52 -3.16
N LYS A 286 29.03 -21.27 -2.28
CA LYS A 286 28.92 -21.95 -0.99
C LYS A 286 27.54 -22.52 -0.82
N ILE A 287 27.44 -23.72 -0.26
CA ILE A 287 26.17 -24.31 0.14
C ILE A 287 25.61 -23.47 1.29
N ALA A 288 24.52 -22.77 1.02
CA ALA A 288 23.87 -21.88 2.00
C ALA A 288 22.84 -22.62 2.83
N VAL A 289 22.05 -23.49 2.19
CA VAL A 289 20.97 -24.23 2.84
C VAL A 289 20.82 -25.60 2.20
N ILE A 290 20.65 -26.62 3.01
CA ILE A 290 20.26 -27.97 2.60
C ILE A 290 18.85 -28.19 3.14
N ASN A 291 17.86 -28.36 2.25
CA ASN A 291 16.49 -28.56 2.69
C ASN A 291 16.36 -29.90 3.46
N SER A 292 15.64 -29.85 4.58
CA SER A 292 15.37 -31.05 5.38
C SER A 292 14.31 -31.98 4.77
N THR A 293 13.61 -31.51 3.72
CA THR A 293 12.50 -32.24 3.10
C THR A 293 12.95 -32.90 1.81
N LEU A 294 12.85 -34.22 1.75
CA LEU A 294 13.08 -35.00 0.53
C LEU A 294 11.84 -34.88 -0.38
N ASN A 295 12.04 -34.59 -1.65
CA ASN A 295 10.99 -34.70 -2.63
C ASN A 295 10.59 -36.18 -2.80
N SER A 296 9.35 -36.51 -2.48
CA SER A 296 8.87 -37.90 -2.50
C SER A 296 8.82 -38.54 -3.89
N GLN A 297 8.78 -37.73 -4.96
CA GLN A 297 8.71 -38.20 -6.33
C GLN A 297 10.08 -38.40 -6.97
N SER A 298 10.98 -37.42 -6.83
CA SER A 298 12.33 -37.46 -7.44
C SER A 298 13.39 -38.04 -6.51
N ARG A 299 13.12 -38.13 -5.21
CA ARG A 299 14.07 -38.53 -4.14
C ARG A 299 15.30 -37.62 -4.05
N ASP A 300 15.14 -36.37 -4.47
CA ASP A 300 16.18 -35.36 -4.42
C ASP A 300 15.93 -34.39 -3.29
N ILE A 301 17.00 -33.80 -2.78
CA ILE A 301 16.96 -32.74 -1.79
C ILE A 301 17.32 -31.42 -2.46
N LEU A 302 16.53 -30.36 -2.20
CA LEU A 302 16.86 -29.03 -2.66
C LEU A 302 18.02 -28.47 -1.85
N VAL A 303 19.07 -28.09 -2.56
CA VAL A 303 20.27 -27.43 -2.02
C VAL A 303 20.38 -26.05 -2.63
N LYS A 304 20.46 -25.03 -1.79
CA LYS A 304 20.67 -23.66 -2.21
C LYS A 304 22.15 -23.32 -2.12
N VAL A 305 22.75 -22.96 -3.26
CA VAL A 305 24.15 -22.58 -3.37
C VAL A 305 24.24 -21.10 -3.70
N THR A 306 24.81 -20.30 -2.82
CA THR A 306 25.06 -18.88 -3.08
C THR A 306 26.34 -18.73 -3.91
N LEU A 307 26.26 -18.00 -5.01
CA LEU A 307 27.41 -17.66 -5.84
C LEU A 307 28.24 -16.57 -5.15
N THR A 308 29.54 -16.79 -5.04
CA THR A 308 30.47 -15.79 -4.50
C THR A 308 31.04 -14.88 -5.59
N ASP A 309 31.16 -15.41 -6.79
CA ASP A 309 31.65 -14.68 -7.94
C ASP A 309 30.54 -13.86 -8.57
N LYS A 310 30.79 -12.58 -8.80
CA LYS A 310 29.88 -11.67 -9.50
C LYS A 310 30.26 -11.59 -10.97
N ASP A 311 29.36 -12.02 -11.83
CA ASP A 311 29.53 -11.89 -13.27
C ASP A 311 28.21 -11.38 -13.89
N THR A 312 28.32 -10.33 -14.70
CA THR A 312 27.17 -9.71 -15.39
C THR A 312 26.55 -10.60 -16.46
N ASN A 313 27.26 -11.65 -16.89
CA ASN A 313 26.74 -12.62 -17.85
C ASN A 313 25.85 -13.68 -17.23
N LEU A 314 25.90 -13.84 -15.90
CA LEU A 314 25.02 -14.75 -15.18
C LEU A 314 23.60 -14.20 -15.17
N LYS A 315 22.65 -15.03 -15.59
CA LYS A 315 21.23 -14.66 -15.63
C LYS A 315 20.39 -15.71 -14.91
N PRO A 316 19.35 -15.31 -14.18
CA PRO A 316 18.34 -16.24 -13.68
C PRO A 316 17.76 -17.10 -14.80
N GLY A 317 17.55 -18.39 -14.53
CA GLY A 317 17.09 -19.37 -15.51
C GLY A 317 18.17 -20.21 -16.16
N MET A 318 19.45 -19.81 -16.12
CA MET A 318 20.56 -20.58 -16.66
C MET A 318 20.76 -21.88 -15.88
N PHE A 319 21.20 -22.94 -16.58
CA PHE A 319 21.50 -24.23 -15.98
C PHE A 319 22.89 -24.27 -15.37
N ALA A 320 22.98 -24.83 -14.19
CA ALA A 320 24.24 -24.96 -13.47
C ALA A 320 24.44 -26.38 -12.95
N GLU A 321 25.67 -26.85 -13.09
CA GLU A 321 26.17 -28.10 -12.49
C GLU A 321 27.09 -27.75 -11.33
N ILE A 322 26.92 -28.43 -10.21
CA ILE A 322 27.66 -28.17 -8.98
C ILE A 322 28.56 -29.34 -8.66
N GLY A 323 29.83 -29.06 -8.53
CA GLY A 323 30.87 -29.97 -8.14
C GLY A 323 31.38 -29.65 -6.73
N LEU A 324 31.72 -30.70 -5.98
CA LEU A 324 32.38 -30.54 -4.69
C LEU A 324 33.86 -30.23 -4.94
N ASP A 325 34.36 -29.17 -4.31
CA ASP A 325 35.78 -28.87 -4.23
C ASP A 325 36.40 -29.87 -3.23
N LYS A 326 37.46 -30.59 -3.66
CA LYS A 326 38.10 -31.64 -2.87
C LYS A 326 39.16 -31.07 -1.96
#